data_c886937382fd8ef87bf1dc711e083e8c
#
_entry.id   c886937382fd8ef87bf1dc711e083e8c
#
_cell.length_a   1.000
_cell.length_b   1.000
_cell.length_c   1.000
_cell.angle_alpha   90.00
_cell.angle_beta   90.00
_cell.angle_gamma   90.00
#
_symmetry.space_group_name_H-M   'P 1'
#
loop_
_entity.id
_entity.type
_entity.pdbx_description
1 polymer ?
#
loop_
_entity_poly.entity_id
_entity_poly.type
_entity_poly.pdbx_seq_one_letter_code
_entity_poly.pdbx_strand_id
1 'polypeptide(L)'
;LFAGFAVQNRVKETLALEQKAEADLETARRNVAQATRSAFFGVQSGMGQVKALEAAEQSSQSALDANKLGYQVGVRINIDVLNAQSQLFQTKRDLAVARYNVLLGQLKLRQAVGTLTLDDVKALNQQLVK
;
A
#
# COMPACT_ATOMS: atom_id res chain seq x y z
N LEU A 1 31.27 -50.54 -27.07
CA LEU A 1 31.87 -49.24 -26.76
C LEU A 1 31.42 -48.81 -25.38
N PHE A 2 32.30 -48.87 -24.38
CA PHE A 2 32.03 -48.52 -23.00
C PHE A 2 32.05 -46.99 -22.87
N ALA A 3 30.88 -46.39 -22.58
CA ALA A 3 30.69 -44.93 -22.46
C ALA A 3 31.04 -44.37 -21.06
N GLY A 4 31.82 -45.09 -20.24
CA GLY A 4 32.36 -44.60 -18.96
C GLY A 4 31.35 -44.01 -17.99
N PHE A 5 30.18 -44.67 -17.77
CA PHE A 5 29.08 -44.19 -16.91
C PHE A 5 28.43 -42.86 -17.34
N ALA A 6 28.72 -42.35 -18.55
CA ALA A 6 28.17 -41.09 -19.04
C ALA A 6 26.65 -41.04 -18.98
N VAL A 7 25.95 -42.13 -19.35
CA VAL A 7 24.51 -42.23 -19.30
C VAL A 7 24.01 -42.18 -17.84
N GLN A 8 24.64 -42.90 -16.92
CA GLN A 8 24.25 -42.89 -15.51
C GLN A 8 24.45 -41.51 -14.86
N ASN A 9 25.57 -40.82 -15.20
CA ASN A 9 25.82 -39.47 -14.71
C ASN A 9 24.82 -38.49 -15.30
N ARG A 10 24.40 -38.66 -16.56
CA ARG A 10 23.34 -37.83 -17.17
C ARG A 10 21.98 -38.03 -16.50
N VAL A 11 21.62 -39.27 -16.13
CA VAL A 11 20.43 -39.56 -15.37
C VAL A 11 20.47 -38.89 -13.99
N LYS A 12 21.59 -38.98 -13.28
CA LYS A 12 21.76 -38.28 -11.98
C LYS A 12 21.64 -36.76 -12.11
N GLU A 13 22.24 -36.19 -13.15
CA GLU A 13 22.18 -34.76 -13.45
C GLU A 13 20.71 -34.33 -13.69
N THR A 14 19.94 -35.07 -14.52
CA THR A 14 18.56 -34.74 -14.80
C THR A 14 17.67 -34.87 -13.58
N LEU A 15 17.87 -35.88 -12.72
CA LEU A 15 17.16 -36.02 -11.46
C LEU A 15 17.46 -34.86 -10.48
N ALA A 16 18.71 -34.41 -10.41
CA ALA A 16 19.07 -33.25 -9.60
C ALA A 16 18.45 -31.95 -10.14
N LEU A 17 18.37 -31.80 -11.46
CA LEU A 17 17.68 -30.66 -12.10
C LEU A 17 16.17 -30.67 -11.85
N GLU A 18 15.53 -31.86 -11.84
CA GLU A 18 14.13 -32.01 -11.49
C GLU A 18 13.87 -31.57 -10.03
N GLN A 19 14.68 -32.09 -9.09
CA GLN A 19 14.58 -31.69 -7.68
C GLN A 19 14.78 -30.18 -7.48
N LYS A 20 15.74 -29.59 -8.21
CA LYS A 20 15.92 -28.14 -8.23
C LYS A 20 14.69 -27.42 -8.73
N ALA A 21 14.10 -27.84 -9.85
CA ALA A 21 12.92 -27.21 -10.42
C ALA A 21 11.70 -27.31 -9.48
N GLU A 22 11.54 -28.41 -8.76
CA GLU A 22 10.50 -28.56 -7.72
C GLU A 22 10.73 -27.61 -6.55
N ALA A 23 11.94 -27.47 -6.07
CA ALA A 23 12.29 -26.53 -5.00
C ALA A 23 12.09 -25.08 -5.44
N ASP A 24 12.45 -24.73 -6.67
CA ASP A 24 12.24 -23.41 -7.26
C ASP A 24 10.74 -23.09 -7.39
N LEU A 25 9.92 -24.07 -7.82
CA LEU A 25 8.46 -23.93 -7.89
C LEU A 25 7.84 -23.70 -6.51
N GLU A 26 8.26 -24.46 -5.51
CA GLU A 26 7.76 -24.28 -4.14
C GLU A 26 8.16 -22.91 -3.56
N THR A 27 9.38 -22.47 -3.84
CA THR A 27 9.86 -21.13 -3.46
C THR A 27 9.01 -20.05 -4.14
N ALA A 28 8.75 -20.17 -5.43
CA ALA A 28 7.90 -19.22 -6.16
C ALA A 28 6.49 -19.16 -5.58
N ARG A 29 5.88 -20.30 -5.28
CA ARG A 29 4.54 -20.38 -4.65
C ARG A 29 4.50 -19.67 -3.30
N ARG A 30 5.50 -19.89 -2.44
CA ARG A 30 5.60 -19.23 -1.14
C ARG A 30 5.79 -17.72 -1.27
N ASN A 31 6.63 -17.28 -2.20
CA ASN A 31 6.87 -15.87 -2.45
C ASN A 31 5.58 -15.16 -2.93
N VAL A 32 4.84 -15.75 -3.86
CA VAL A 32 3.55 -15.20 -4.33
C VAL A 32 2.53 -15.14 -3.20
N ALA A 33 2.41 -16.21 -2.41
CA ALA A 33 1.49 -16.24 -1.27
C ALA A 33 1.84 -15.16 -0.24
N GLN A 34 3.12 -14.96 0.05
CA GLN A 34 3.59 -13.93 0.96
C GLN A 34 3.34 -12.52 0.41
N ALA A 35 3.68 -12.27 -0.85
CA ALA A 35 3.45 -10.98 -1.50
C ALA A 35 1.96 -10.61 -1.51
N THR A 36 1.09 -11.57 -1.83
CA THR A 36 -0.37 -11.36 -1.83
C THR A 36 -0.90 -11.03 -0.44
N ARG A 37 -0.47 -11.79 0.59
CA ARG A 37 -0.87 -11.51 1.98
C ARG A 37 -0.40 -10.14 2.45
N SER A 38 0.86 -9.81 2.18
CA SER A 38 1.43 -8.51 2.54
C SER A 38 0.68 -7.35 1.86
N ALA A 39 0.39 -7.47 0.56
CA ALA A 39 -0.38 -6.48 -0.17
C ALA A 39 -1.82 -6.34 0.38
N PHE A 40 -2.48 -7.45 0.71
CA PHE A 40 -3.83 -7.45 1.29
C PHE A 40 -3.86 -6.73 2.64
N PHE A 41 -2.98 -7.10 3.57
CA PHE A 41 -2.91 -6.44 4.87
C PHE A 41 -2.49 -4.97 4.76
N GLY A 42 -1.64 -4.64 3.78
CA GLY A 42 -1.28 -3.25 3.48
C GLY A 42 -2.49 -2.41 3.07
N VAL A 43 -3.36 -2.92 2.20
CA VAL A 43 -4.62 -2.25 1.82
C VAL A 43 -5.56 -2.13 3.01
N GLN A 44 -5.75 -3.19 3.78
CA GLN A 44 -6.63 -3.19 4.95
C GLN A 44 -6.17 -2.17 6.01
N SER A 45 -4.87 -2.14 6.32
CA SER A 45 -4.28 -1.18 7.25
C SER A 45 -4.40 0.25 6.71
N GLY A 46 -4.12 0.45 5.42
CA GLY A 46 -4.27 1.75 4.76
C GLY A 46 -5.70 2.30 4.83
N MET A 47 -6.71 1.46 4.62
CA MET A 47 -8.12 1.85 4.78
C MET A 47 -8.44 2.28 6.22
N GLY A 48 -7.90 1.57 7.22
CA GLY A 48 -8.01 1.96 8.62
C GLY A 48 -7.37 3.32 8.90
N GLN A 49 -6.19 3.57 8.32
CA GLN A 49 -5.49 4.85 8.42
C GLN A 49 -6.29 6.00 7.76
N VAL A 50 -6.87 5.78 6.58
CA VAL A 50 -7.72 6.79 5.92
C VAL A 50 -8.89 7.16 6.83
N LYS A 51 -9.61 6.17 7.38
CA LYS A 51 -10.74 6.41 8.29
C LYS A 51 -10.32 7.20 9.55
N ALA A 52 -9.16 6.88 10.12
CA ALA A 52 -8.64 7.60 11.28
C ALA A 52 -8.28 9.05 10.93
N LEU A 53 -7.68 9.29 9.75
CA LEU A 53 -7.32 10.62 9.29
C LEU A 53 -8.55 11.46 8.88
N GLU A 54 -9.61 10.86 8.39
CA GLU A 54 -10.89 11.54 8.15
C GLU A 54 -11.52 12.04 9.47
N ALA A 55 -11.49 11.23 10.52
CA ALA A 55 -11.92 11.66 11.86
C ALA A 55 -11.00 12.76 12.42
N ALA A 56 -9.69 12.65 12.20
CA ALA A 56 -8.72 13.66 12.61
C ALA A 56 -8.91 14.99 11.85
N GLU A 57 -9.24 14.95 10.56
CA GLU A 57 -9.57 16.16 9.77
C GLU A 57 -10.80 16.87 10.35
N GLN A 58 -11.87 16.14 10.63
CA GLN A 58 -13.07 16.70 11.24
C GLN A 58 -12.79 17.32 12.62
N SER A 59 -12.00 16.65 13.44
CA SER A 59 -11.59 17.15 14.77
C SER A 59 -10.72 18.40 14.63
N SER A 60 -9.75 18.43 13.73
CA SER A 60 -8.88 19.57 13.46
C SER A 60 -9.65 20.77 12.91
N GLN A 61 -10.67 20.53 12.06
CA GLN A 61 -11.57 21.57 11.56
C GLN A 61 -12.35 22.19 12.71
N SER A 62 -12.96 21.37 13.60
CA SER A 62 -13.70 21.85 14.77
C SER A 62 -12.80 22.65 15.72
N ALA A 63 -11.56 22.20 15.92
CA ALA A 63 -10.57 22.92 16.73
C ALA A 63 -10.22 24.28 16.13
N LEU A 64 -10.04 24.37 14.80
CA LEU A 64 -9.80 25.64 14.12
C LEU A 64 -10.98 26.61 14.28
N ASP A 65 -12.20 26.11 14.11
CA ASP A 65 -13.42 26.94 14.23
C ASP A 65 -13.60 27.45 15.66
N ALA A 66 -13.34 26.62 16.67
CA ALA A 66 -13.35 27.02 18.06
C ALA A 66 -12.26 28.09 18.39
N ASN A 67 -11.04 27.93 17.84
CA ASN A 67 -9.97 28.92 18.03
C ASN A 67 -10.28 30.24 17.34
N LYS A 68 -10.89 30.21 16.14
CA LYS A 68 -11.35 31.43 15.45
C LYS A 68 -12.41 32.18 16.26
N LEU A 69 -13.41 31.45 16.79
CA LEU A 69 -14.42 32.05 17.63
C LEU A 69 -13.80 32.64 18.91
N GLY A 70 -12.90 31.88 19.57
CA GLY A 70 -12.21 32.35 20.76
C GLY A 70 -11.35 33.60 20.52
N TYR A 71 -10.75 33.73 19.32
CA TYR A 71 -10.04 34.91 18.89
C TYR A 71 -10.97 36.11 18.71
N GLN A 72 -12.13 35.92 18.09
CA GLN A 72 -13.12 36.98 17.89
C GLN A 72 -13.65 37.56 19.19
N VAL A 73 -13.79 36.73 20.22
CA VAL A 73 -14.27 37.18 21.56
C VAL A 73 -13.13 37.56 22.51
N GLY A 74 -11.88 37.58 22.02
CA GLY A 74 -10.71 38.03 22.77
C GLY A 74 -10.15 37.03 23.80
N VAL A 75 -10.61 35.77 23.78
CA VAL A 75 -10.15 34.71 24.71
C VAL A 75 -8.94 33.94 24.18
N ARG A 76 -8.70 33.95 22.86
CA ARG A 76 -7.58 33.32 22.16
C ARG A 76 -6.74 34.33 21.43
N ILE A 77 -5.45 34.02 21.22
CA ILE A 77 -4.51 34.86 20.47
C ILE A 77 -4.38 34.34 19.04
N ASN A 78 -3.90 35.20 18.14
CA ASN A 78 -3.78 34.88 16.72
C ASN A 78 -2.89 33.65 16.46
N ILE A 79 -1.86 33.44 17.28
CA ILE A 79 -0.96 32.28 17.13
C ILE A 79 -1.68 30.95 17.33
N ASP A 80 -2.71 30.90 18.21
CA ASP A 80 -3.52 29.70 18.42
C ASP A 80 -4.31 29.36 17.16
N VAL A 81 -4.87 30.36 16.48
CA VAL A 81 -5.59 30.18 15.20
C VAL A 81 -4.64 29.69 14.12
N LEU A 82 -3.45 30.28 14.00
CA LEU A 82 -2.43 29.87 13.02
C LEU A 82 -1.95 28.44 13.26
N ASN A 83 -1.74 28.04 14.50
CA ASN A 83 -1.35 26.69 14.87
C ASN A 83 -2.46 25.68 14.51
N ALA A 84 -3.72 25.98 14.84
CA ALA A 84 -4.84 25.13 14.51
C ALA A 84 -5.04 25.03 12.98
N GLN A 85 -4.82 26.11 12.24
CA GLN A 85 -4.87 26.11 10.79
C GLN A 85 -3.75 25.25 10.18
N SER A 86 -2.53 25.39 10.67
CA SER A 86 -1.38 24.58 10.25
C SER A 86 -1.63 23.09 10.49
N GLN A 87 -2.17 22.75 11.68
CA GLN A 87 -2.53 21.36 12.01
C GLN A 87 -3.60 20.80 11.06
N LEU A 88 -4.62 21.58 10.73
CA LEU A 88 -5.65 21.15 9.77
C LEU A 88 -5.06 20.88 8.39
N PHE A 89 -4.21 21.76 7.86
CA PHE A 89 -3.58 21.56 6.56
C PHE A 89 -2.63 20.37 6.55
N GLN A 90 -1.91 20.15 7.66
CA GLN A 90 -1.08 18.96 7.83
C GLN A 90 -1.93 17.69 7.77
N THR A 91 -3.04 17.64 8.52
CA THR A 91 -3.96 16.50 8.54
C THR A 91 -4.56 16.25 7.15
N LYS A 92 -4.98 17.31 6.44
CA LYS A 92 -5.50 17.19 5.06
C LYS A 92 -4.45 16.62 4.09
N ARG A 93 -3.21 17.07 4.20
CA ARG A 93 -2.10 16.52 3.40
C ARG A 93 -1.88 15.04 3.70
N ASP A 94 -1.85 14.67 4.98
CA ASP A 94 -1.60 13.29 5.39
C ASP A 94 -2.77 12.37 4.96
N LEU A 95 -4.01 12.86 5.00
CA LEU A 95 -5.18 12.16 4.47
C LEU A 95 -5.07 11.94 2.96
N ALA A 96 -4.67 12.95 2.20
CA ALA A 96 -4.47 12.81 0.75
C ALA A 96 -3.41 11.75 0.44
N VAL A 97 -2.26 11.79 1.13
CA VAL A 97 -1.21 10.78 0.99
C VAL A 97 -1.71 9.38 1.34
N ALA A 98 -2.47 9.24 2.44
CA ALA A 98 -3.03 7.95 2.82
C ALA A 98 -4.00 7.39 1.77
N ARG A 99 -4.87 8.23 1.19
CA ARG A 99 -5.77 7.84 0.09
C ARG A 99 -4.99 7.36 -1.14
N TYR A 100 -3.96 8.08 -1.57
CA TYR A 100 -3.09 7.64 -2.67
C TYR A 100 -2.39 6.32 -2.37
N ASN A 101 -1.91 6.13 -1.15
CA ASN A 101 -1.27 4.88 -0.75
C ASN A 101 -2.23 3.68 -0.79
N VAL A 102 -3.50 3.86 -0.42
CA VAL A 102 -4.53 2.82 -0.56
C VAL A 102 -4.77 2.47 -2.03
N LEU A 103 -4.90 3.47 -2.90
CA LEU A 103 -5.08 3.26 -4.34
C LEU A 103 -3.90 2.49 -4.95
N LEU A 104 -2.68 2.90 -4.64
CA LEU A 104 -1.47 2.18 -5.07
C LEU A 104 -1.39 0.76 -4.47
N GLY A 105 -1.81 0.61 -3.21
CA GLY A 105 -1.89 -0.69 -2.55
C GLY A 105 -2.85 -1.65 -3.26
N GLN A 106 -3.99 -1.17 -3.74
CA GLN A 106 -4.94 -1.96 -4.53
C GLN A 106 -4.35 -2.44 -5.85
N LEU A 107 -3.60 -1.57 -6.57
CA LEU A 107 -2.90 -1.98 -7.79
C LEU A 107 -1.84 -3.04 -7.51
N LYS A 108 -1.05 -2.86 -6.43
CA LYS A 108 -0.05 -3.84 -5.99
C LYS A 108 -0.69 -5.18 -5.64
N LEU A 109 -1.86 -5.18 -5.01
CA LEU A 109 -2.59 -6.40 -4.71
C LEU A 109 -3.03 -7.12 -5.99
N ARG A 110 -3.60 -6.40 -6.97
CA ARG A 110 -3.96 -6.95 -8.28
C ARG A 110 -2.75 -7.48 -9.04
N GLN A 111 -1.62 -6.78 -8.95
CA GLN A 111 -0.35 -7.24 -9.52
C GLN A 111 0.12 -8.55 -8.87
N ALA A 112 0.07 -8.64 -7.55
CA ALA A 112 0.50 -9.84 -6.81
C ALA A 112 -0.38 -11.06 -7.13
N VAL A 113 -1.67 -10.86 -7.38
CA VAL A 113 -2.62 -11.90 -7.79
C VAL A 113 -2.55 -12.21 -9.30
N GLY A 114 -1.89 -11.35 -10.10
CA GLY A 114 -1.78 -11.51 -11.54
C GLY A 114 -3.02 -11.08 -12.34
N THR A 115 -3.91 -10.27 -11.73
CA THR A 115 -5.16 -9.80 -12.35
C THR A 115 -5.11 -8.33 -12.76
N LEU A 116 -3.94 -7.68 -12.67
CA LEU A 116 -3.77 -6.28 -13.06
C LEU A 116 -3.95 -6.10 -14.57
N THR A 117 -4.88 -5.24 -14.96
CA THR A 117 -5.16 -4.90 -16.37
C THR A 117 -4.86 -3.42 -16.66
N LEU A 118 -4.74 -3.08 -17.94
CA LEU A 118 -4.58 -1.69 -18.38
C LEU A 118 -5.80 -0.83 -17.98
N ASP A 119 -6.98 -1.42 -18.00
CA ASP A 119 -8.23 -0.72 -17.66
C ASP A 119 -8.29 -0.36 -16.16
N ASP A 120 -7.69 -1.16 -15.28
CA ASP A 120 -7.55 -0.81 -13.86
C ASP A 120 -6.71 0.45 -13.66
N VAL A 121 -5.62 0.58 -14.43
CA VAL A 121 -4.75 1.77 -14.38
C VAL A 121 -5.47 2.99 -14.94
N LYS A 122 -6.23 2.83 -16.05
CA LYS A 122 -7.04 3.93 -16.62
C LYS A 122 -8.13 4.39 -15.64
N ALA A 123 -8.85 3.45 -15.01
CA ALA A 123 -9.88 3.75 -14.03
C ALA A 123 -9.32 4.54 -12.83
N LEU A 124 -8.13 4.15 -12.35
CA LEU A 124 -7.44 4.89 -11.30
C LEU A 124 -7.06 6.31 -11.76
N ASN A 125 -6.50 6.42 -12.96
CA ASN A 125 -6.10 7.73 -13.49
C ASN A 125 -7.30 8.70 -13.64
N GLN A 126 -8.47 8.20 -13.99
CA GLN A 126 -9.70 9.01 -14.03
C GLN A 126 -10.13 9.51 -12.64
N GLN A 127 -9.80 8.81 -11.57
CA GLN A 127 -10.07 9.26 -10.20
C GLN A 127 -9.07 10.33 -9.72
N LEU A 128 -7.88 10.38 -10.31
CA LEU A 128 -6.83 11.35 -9.96
C LEU A 128 -6.98 12.70 -10.66
N VAL A 129 -7.72 12.77 -11.76
CA VAL A 129 -7.90 13.99 -12.59
C VAL A 129 -9.05 14.90 -12.06
N LYS A 130 -9.66 14.56 -10.94
CA LYS A 130 -10.59 15.43 -10.22
C LYS A 130 -9.87 16.08 -9.05
#